data_f16805deefc0d257fc24e575cb991eec
#
_entry.id   f16805deefc0d257fc24e575cb991eec
#
_cell.length_a   1.000
_cell.length_b   1.000
_cell.length_c   1.000
_cell.angle_alpha   90.00
_cell.angle_beta   90.00
_cell.angle_gamma   90.00
#
_symmetry.space_group_name_H-M   'P 1'
#
loop_
_entity.id
_entity.type
_entity.pdbx_description
1 polymer ?
#
loop_
_entity_poly.entity_id
_entity_poly.type
_entity_poly.pdbx_seq_one_letter_code
_entity_poly.pdbx_strand_id
1 'polypeptide(L)'
;GLDIINLGIGGPDRPPHPETIETLCTESRKSDVHGYQPYIGLPELRRAFADWYNRWYNVTLDPQKEIQPLIGSKEGILHISLAFLNAGDGVLVPNPGYPTYSSVSRLAEAEIFTYDLDENNHWQPDFKQLESLPLDRIKLMWVNYPNMPTGAKASMELFTKLVDFGKRHNIIIVNDNPYSFILNDNPMSILAVPGSKGICIEMNSLSKSHNMSGWRIGMLASNPQFIEWILKVKSNIDSGMF
;
A
#
# COMPACT_ATOMS: atom_id res chain seq x y z
N GLY A 1 -31.95 -16.03 18.34
CA GLY A 1 -31.17 -15.96 17.12
C GLY A 1 -30.03 -16.97 17.19
N LEU A 2 -29.54 -17.43 16.05
CA LEU A 2 -28.33 -18.27 16.00
C LEU A 2 -27.11 -17.43 16.39
N ASP A 3 -26.23 -18.00 17.22
CA ASP A 3 -24.93 -17.42 17.52
C ASP A 3 -23.99 -17.72 16.35
N ILE A 4 -23.78 -16.72 15.47
CA ILE A 4 -23.01 -16.88 14.23
C ILE A 4 -21.63 -16.28 14.42
N ILE A 5 -20.59 -17.09 14.24
CA ILE A 5 -19.22 -16.63 14.16
C ILE A 5 -18.96 -16.07 12.75
N ASN A 6 -18.81 -14.75 12.66
CA ASN A 6 -18.53 -14.08 11.38
C ASN A 6 -17.03 -14.03 11.07
N LEU A 7 -16.61 -14.81 10.08
CA LEU A 7 -15.22 -14.82 9.58
C LEU A 7 -15.03 -14.00 8.30
N GLY A 8 -16.08 -13.28 7.85
CA GLY A 8 -16.06 -12.51 6.60
C GLY A 8 -15.41 -11.11 6.72
N ILE A 9 -15.09 -10.65 7.94
CA ILE A 9 -14.49 -9.34 8.17
C ILE A 9 -13.11 -9.53 8.79
N GLY A 10 -12.05 -9.25 8.02
CA GLY A 10 -10.67 -9.31 8.47
C GLY A 10 -10.25 -8.08 9.28
N GLY A 11 -10.84 -7.88 10.45
CA GLY A 11 -10.50 -6.80 11.38
C GLY A 11 -9.73 -7.31 12.59
N PRO A 12 -8.79 -6.53 13.18
CA PRO A 12 -8.22 -6.85 14.48
C PRO A 12 -9.32 -6.87 15.56
N ASP A 13 -9.20 -7.80 16.49
CA ASP A 13 -10.16 -8.02 17.58
C ASP A 13 -9.69 -7.42 18.93
N ARG A 14 -8.48 -6.84 18.95
CA ARG A 14 -7.88 -6.23 20.15
C ARG A 14 -7.68 -4.74 20.00
N PRO A 15 -7.62 -3.98 21.12
CA PRO A 15 -7.24 -2.58 21.07
C PRO A 15 -5.76 -2.41 20.71
N PRO A 16 -5.33 -1.20 20.32
CA PRO A 16 -3.92 -0.84 20.26
C PRO A 16 -3.22 -1.02 21.61
N HIS A 17 -1.88 -1.02 21.61
CA HIS A 17 -1.11 -1.06 22.83
C HIS A 17 -1.52 0.10 23.78
N PRO A 18 -1.67 -0.13 25.11
CA PRO A 18 -2.13 0.90 26.03
C PRO A 18 -1.30 2.19 26.00
N GLU A 19 0.01 2.09 25.85
CA GLU A 19 0.91 3.22 25.72
C GLU A 19 0.58 4.09 24.49
N THR A 20 0.19 3.48 23.39
CA THR A 20 -0.24 4.21 22.17
C THR A 20 -1.50 5.02 22.42
N ILE A 21 -2.46 4.45 23.16
CA ILE A 21 -3.70 5.13 23.55
C ILE A 21 -3.39 6.30 24.49
N GLU A 22 -2.55 6.09 25.51
CA GLU A 22 -2.19 7.12 26.47
C GLU A 22 -1.41 8.26 25.80
N THR A 23 -0.53 7.94 24.85
CA THR A 23 0.20 8.93 24.07
C THR A 23 -0.78 9.81 23.27
N LEU A 24 -1.78 9.24 22.60
CA LEU A 24 -2.81 10.03 21.91
C LEU A 24 -3.55 10.95 22.89
N CYS A 25 -3.99 10.42 24.06
CA CYS A 25 -4.69 11.19 25.05
C CYS A 25 -3.85 12.37 25.59
N THR A 26 -2.57 12.15 25.78
CA THR A 26 -1.63 13.15 26.27
C THR A 26 -1.35 14.22 25.20
N GLU A 27 -1.02 13.80 24.00
CA GLU A 27 -0.71 14.70 22.90
C GLU A 27 -1.93 15.56 22.49
N SER A 28 -3.13 14.98 22.46
CA SER A 28 -4.36 15.70 22.11
C SER A 28 -4.78 16.79 23.11
N ARG A 29 -4.19 16.82 24.31
CA ARG A 29 -4.43 17.90 25.31
C ARG A 29 -3.59 19.15 25.07
N LYS A 30 -2.59 19.08 24.21
CA LYS A 30 -1.75 20.24 23.87
C LYS A 30 -2.57 21.24 23.05
N SER A 31 -2.41 22.53 23.32
CA SER A 31 -3.20 23.58 22.65
C SER A 31 -2.79 23.88 21.21
N ASP A 32 -1.62 23.42 20.80
CA ASP A 32 -0.98 23.73 19.51
C ASP A 32 -1.09 22.61 18.46
N VAL A 33 -1.85 21.53 18.76
CA VAL A 33 -1.97 20.36 17.87
C VAL A 33 -3.26 20.32 17.05
N HIS A 34 -4.16 21.28 17.21
CA HIS A 34 -5.51 21.26 16.61
C HIS A 34 -5.63 22.01 15.30
N GLY A 35 -4.57 22.66 14.82
CA GLY A 35 -4.55 23.34 13.52
C GLY A 35 -4.44 22.38 12.35
N TYR A 36 -4.65 22.90 11.13
CA TYR A 36 -4.39 22.15 9.91
C TYR A 36 -2.95 21.66 9.86
N GLN A 37 -2.80 20.39 9.53
CA GLN A 37 -1.49 19.77 9.35
C GLN A 37 -1.01 19.91 7.90
N PRO A 38 0.30 19.86 7.64
CA PRO A 38 0.82 19.86 6.28
C PRO A 38 0.25 18.70 5.45
N TYR A 39 -0.11 18.93 4.19
CA TYR A 39 -0.60 17.88 3.28
C TYR A 39 0.36 16.69 3.15
N ILE A 40 1.66 16.95 3.23
CA ILE A 40 2.71 15.93 3.22
C ILE A 40 2.78 15.13 4.53
N GLY A 41 2.04 15.55 5.57
CA GLY A 41 2.05 14.95 6.90
C GLY A 41 3.16 15.45 7.81
N LEU A 42 3.03 15.17 9.11
CA LEU A 42 3.98 15.60 10.14
C LEU A 42 5.38 15.03 9.89
N PRO A 43 6.44 15.83 10.04
CA PRO A 43 7.83 15.36 9.90
C PRO A 43 8.17 14.19 10.84
N GLU A 44 7.64 14.21 12.07
CA GLU A 44 7.83 13.16 13.08
C GLU A 44 7.23 11.83 12.62
N LEU A 45 6.02 11.85 12.08
CA LEU A 45 5.34 10.66 11.58
C LEU A 45 6.10 10.07 10.37
N ARG A 46 6.54 10.92 9.45
CA ARG A 46 7.32 10.48 8.29
C ARG A 46 8.66 9.88 8.71
N ARG A 47 9.32 10.47 9.72
CA ARG A 47 10.57 9.91 10.29
C ARG A 47 10.31 8.57 10.95
N ALA A 48 9.24 8.44 11.73
CA ALA A 48 8.88 7.18 12.38
C ALA A 48 8.64 6.06 11.35
N PHE A 49 7.99 6.35 10.22
CA PHE A 49 7.84 5.38 9.12
C PHE A 49 9.17 5.04 8.45
N ALA A 50 10.06 6.02 8.23
CA ALA A 50 11.39 5.76 7.68
C ALA A 50 12.20 4.83 8.60
N ASP A 51 12.19 5.11 9.90
CA ASP A 51 12.88 4.31 10.91
C ASP A 51 12.30 2.89 10.99
N TRP A 52 10.97 2.76 10.87
CA TRP A 52 10.29 1.47 10.83
C TRP A 52 10.70 0.66 9.60
N TYR A 53 10.74 1.26 8.40
CA TYR A 53 11.20 0.60 7.19
C TYR A 53 12.67 0.18 7.27
N ASN A 54 13.51 1.04 7.82
CA ASN A 54 14.92 0.70 8.03
C ASN A 54 15.09 -0.48 8.99
N ARG A 55 14.36 -0.45 10.11
CA ARG A 55 14.46 -1.49 11.16
C ARG A 55 13.97 -2.86 10.69
N TRP A 56 12.83 -2.91 9.99
CA TRP A 56 12.14 -4.17 9.73
C TRP A 56 12.34 -4.72 8.32
N TYR A 57 12.63 -3.86 7.36
CA TYR A 57 12.78 -4.25 5.96
C TYR A 57 14.19 -3.99 5.42
N ASN A 58 15.06 -3.38 6.22
CA ASN A 58 16.40 -2.91 5.77
C ASN A 58 16.30 -1.99 4.54
N VAL A 59 15.28 -1.12 4.52
CA VAL A 59 15.02 -0.15 3.46
C VAL A 59 15.24 1.25 4.00
N THR A 60 16.19 1.97 3.43
CA THR A 60 16.43 3.38 3.75
C THR A 60 15.51 4.26 2.91
N LEU A 61 14.70 5.10 3.56
CA LEU A 61 13.81 6.08 2.96
C LEU A 61 14.16 7.49 3.42
N ASP A 62 14.15 8.46 2.51
CA ASP A 62 14.18 9.87 2.86
C ASP A 62 12.79 10.29 3.42
N PRO A 63 12.69 10.61 4.72
CA PRO A 63 11.40 10.97 5.32
C PRO A 63 10.81 12.26 4.76
N GLN A 64 11.62 13.09 4.08
CA GLN A 64 11.15 14.35 3.52
C GLN A 64 10.57 14.21 2.11
N LYS A 65 10.98 13.17 1.36
CA LYS A 65 10.70 13.11 -0.08
C LYS A 65 10.13 11.76 -0.54
N GLU A 66 10.33 10.69 0.23
CA GLU A 66 10.00 9.33 -0.20
C GLU A 66 8.84 8.70 0.57
N ILE A 67 8.18 9.46 1.46
CA ILE A 67 7.07 8.98 2.29
C ILE A 67 5.91 9.97 2.24
N GLN A 68 4.70 9.44 2.01
CA GLN A 68 3.44 10.16 2.13
C GLN A 68 2.54 9.42 3.13
N PRO A 69 2.26 9.98 4.32
CA PRO A 69 1.22 9.49 5.22
C PRO A 69 -0.17 9.55 4.60
N LEU A 70 -1.02 8.61 4.98
CA LEU A 70 -2.36 8.39 4.44
C LEU A 70 -3.39 8.24 5.57
N ILE A 71 -4.62 8.65 5.33
CA ILE A 71 -5.78 8.39 6.20
C ILE A 71 -6.23 6.92 6.01
N GLY A 72 -5.34 6.00 6.40
CA GLY A 72 -5.38 4.58 6.07
C GLY A 72 -4.92 4.30 4.63
N SER A 73 -4.35 3.11 4.38
CA SER A 73 -3.81 2.76 3.06
C SER A 73 -4.87 2.75 1.95
N LYS A 74 -6.16 2.55 2.28
CA LYS A 74 -7.23 2.48 1.29
C LYS A 74 -7.36 3.76 0.45
N GLU A 75 -7.17 4.94 1.02
CA GLU A 75 -7.20 6.19 0.25
C GLU A 75 -6.02 6.29 -0.73
N GLY A 76 -4.89 5.67 -0.38
CA GLY A 76 -3.73 5.61 -1.27
C GLY A 76 -4.04 4.94 -2.61
N ILE A 77 -4.96 3.96 -2.64
CA ILE A 77 -5.42 3.33 -3.87
C ILE A 77 -6.06 4.38 -4.80
N LEU A 78 -6.90 5.27 -4.24
CA LEU A 78 -7.51 6.36 -5.00
C LEU A 78 -6.46 7.34 -5.52
N HIS A 79 -5.59 7.82 -4.63
CA HIS A 79 -4.58 8.81 -4.99
C HIS A 79 -3.60 8.30 -6.04
N ILE A 80 -3.14 7.05 -5.92
CA ILE A 80 -2.26 6.41 -6.90
C ILE A 80 -3.00 6.26 -8.24
N SER A 81 -4.23 5.74 -8.22
CA SER A 81 -4.98 5.55 -9.46
C SER A 81 -5.18 6.87 -10.20
N LEU A 82 -5.60 7.94 -9.50
CA LEU A 82 -5.81 9.24 -10.12
C LEU A 82 -4.50 9.94 -10.55
N ALA A 83 -3.37 9.61 -9.93
CA ALA A 83 -2.07 10.19 -10.29
C ALA A 83 -1.47 9.55 -11.55
N PHE A 84 -1.78 8.28 -11.83
CA PHE A 84 -1.08 7.51 -12.86
C PHE A 84 -1.97 6.95 -13.97
N LEU A 85 -3.30 7.03 -13.84
CA LEU A 85 -4.25 6.52 -14.83
C LEU A 85 -5.04 7.66 -15.48
N ASN A 86 -5.19 7.56 -16.79
CA ASN A 86 -6.15 8.32 -17.57
C ASN A 86 -7.24 7.38 -18.09
N ALA A 87 -8.34 7.93 -18.58
CA ALA A 87 -9.37 7.17 -19.27
C ALA A 87 -8.78 6.29 -20.37
N GLY A 88 -9.07 4.99 -20.32
CA GLY A 88 -8.58 3.99 -21.29
C GLY A 88 -7.18 3.44 -21.03
N ASP A 89 -6.44 3.92 -20.03
CA ASP A 89 -5.21 3.26 -19.59
C ASP A 89 -5.51 1.89 -18.97
N GLY A 90 -4.64 0.91 -19.17
CA GLY A 90 -4.77 -0.43 -18.63
C GLY A 90 -4.23 -0.52 -17.20
N VAL A 91 -4.88 -1.35 -16.39
CA VAL A 91 -4.44 -1.70 -15.04
C VAL A 91 -4.54 -3.20 -14.78
N LEU A 92 -3.47 -3.81 -14.26
CA LEU A 92 -3.46 -5.20 -13.82
C LEU A 92 -3.97 -5.33 -12.39
N VAL A 93 -4.94 -6.21 -12.18
CA VAL A 93 -5.58 -6.44 -10.86
C VAL A 93 -5.58 -7.93 -10.55
N PRO A 94 -5.15 -8.36 -9.34
CA PRO A 94 -5.12 -9.77 -8.96
C PRO A 94 -6.52 -10.34 -8.75
N ASN A 95 -6.69 -11.62 -9.10
CA ASN A 95 -7.87 -12.43 -8.82
C ASN A 95 -7.46 -13.79 -8.20
N PRO A 96 -7.79 -14.07 -6.91
CA PRO A 96 -8.52 -13.19 -5.99
C PRO A 96 -7.70 -11.98 -5.55
N GLY A 97 -8.38 -10.90 -5.17
CA GLY A 97 -7.74 -9.67 -4.72
C GLY A 97 -8.69 -8.72 -4.00
N TYR A 98 -8.16 -7.62 -3.50
CA TYR A 98 -8.95 -6.63 -2.79
C TYR A 98 -9.86 -5.87 -3.77
N PRO A 99 -11.20 -5.88 -3.56
CA PRO A 99 -12.15 -5.29 -4.54
C PRO A 99 -11.95 -3.82 -4.84
N THR A 100 -11.30 -3.09 -3.94
CA THR A 100 -11.05 -1.65 -4.10
C THR A 100 -10.14 -1.35 -5.28
N TYR A 101 -9.19 -2.23 -5.62
CA TYR A 101 -8.33 -2.02 -6.80
C TYR A 101 -9.15 -1.87 -8.08
N SER A 102 -10.07 -2.80 -8.33
CA SER A 102 -10.97 -2.73 -9.49
C SER A 102 -11.95 -1.55 -9.40
N SER A 103 -12.54 -1.31 -8.22
CA SER A 103 -13.54 -0.26 -8.05
C SER A 103 -12.98 1.12 -8.32
N VAL A 104 -11.79 1.41 -7.78
CA VAL A 104 -11.13 2.71 -7.96
C VAL A 104 -10.58 2.87 -9.38
N SER A 105 -10.08 1.79 -10.00
CA SER A 105 -9.64 1.84 -11.40
C SER A 105 -10.79 2.20 -12.34
N ARG A 106 -12.01 1.69 -12.07
CA ARG A 106 -13.21 2.11 -12.82
C ARG A 106 -13.57 3.59 -12.61
N LEU A 107 -13.37 4.12 -11.40
CA LEU A 107 -13.57 5.57 -11.15
C LEU A 107 -12.60 6.43 -11.96
N ALA A 108 -11.39 5.93 -12.22
CA ALA A 108 -10.41 6.56 -13.09
C ALA A 108 -10.65 6.27 -14.59
N GLU A 109 -11.78 5.61 -14.94
CA GLU A 109 -12.12 5.18 -16.31
C GLU A 109 -11.04 4.29 -16.97
N ALA A 110 -10.26 3.57 -16.16
CA ALA A 110 -9.23 2.66 -16.64
C ALA A 110 -9.81 1.30 -17.06
N GLU A 111 -9.18 0.66 -18.03
CA GLU A 111 -9.47 -0.70 -18.46
C GLU A 111 -8.81 -1.71 -17.54
N ILE A 112 -9.59 -2.65 -16.99
CA ILE A 112 -9.09 -3.62 -16.01
C ILE A 112 -8.72 -4.92 -16.73
N PHE A 113 -7.46 -5.33 -16.55
CA PHE A 113 -6.94 -6.64 -16.93
C PHE A 113 -6.72 -7.46 -15.68
N THR A 114 -7.49 -8.52 -15.49
CA THR A 114 -7.30 -9.41 -14.33
C THR A 114 -6.24 -10.45 -14.64
N TYR A 115 -5.43 -10.77 -13.63
CA TYR A 115 -4.54 -11.91 -13.66
C TYR A 115 -4.87 -12.84 -12.49
N ASP A 116 -4.92 -14.14 -12.78
CA ASP A 116 -5.31 -15.12 -11.78
C ASP A 116 -4.13 -15.53 -10.90
N LEU A 117 -4.42 -15.65 -9.61
CA LEU A 117 -3.53 -16.25 -8.62
C LEU A 117 -4.05 -17.65 -8.32
N ASP A 118 -3.21 -18.64 -8.49
CA ASP A 118 -3.54 -20.05 -8.36
C ASP A 118 -2.71 -20.72 -7.28
N GLU A 119 -3.31 -21.64 -6.53
CA GLU A 119 -2.63 -22.42 -5.47
C GLU A 119 -1.48 -23.24 -6.02
N ASN A 120 -1.64 -23.82 -7.23
CA ASN A 120 -0.59 -24.62 -7.87
C ASN A 120 0.63 -23.78 -8.24
N ASN A 121 0.46 -22.45 -8.40
CA ASN A 121 1.55 -21.50 -8.57
C ASN A 121 1.84 -20.68 -7.29
N HIS A 122 1.53 -21.24 -6.11
CA HIS A 122 1.78 -20.63 -4.81
C HIS A 122 1.18 -19.22 -4.69
N TRP A 123 0.05 -18.96 -5.33
CA TRP A 123 -0.63 -17.67 -5.37
C TRP A 123 0.26 -16.53 -5.90
N GLN A 124 1.15 -16.86 -6.84
CA GLN A 124 2.00 -15.89 -7.53
C GLN A 124 1.46 -15.62 -8.95
N PRO A 125 1.69 -14.43 -9.51
CA PRO A 125 1.37 -14.15 -10.91
C PRO A 125 2.08 -15.11 -11.85
N ASP A 126 1.39 -15.60 -12.86
CA ASP A 126 2.02 -16.29 -13.98
C ASP A 126 2.57 -15.26 -14.97
N PHE A 127 3.88 -15.04 -14.94
CA PHE A 127 4.53 -14.06 -15.81
C PHE A 127 4.41 -14.41 -17.29
N LYS A 128 4.24 -15.70 -17.68
CA LYS A 128 3.99 -16.06 -19.07
C LYS A 128 2.61 -15.60 -19.53
N GLN A 129 1.61 -15.73 -18.65
CA GLN A 129 0.28 -15.21 -18.92
C GLN A 129 0.30 -13.67 -19.00
N LEU A 130 1.00 -13.00 -18.08
CA LEU A 130 1.13 -11.54 -18.09
C LEU A 130 1.75 -11.04 -19.40
N GLU A 131 2.79 -11.71 -19.93
CA GLU A 131 3.45 -11.35 -21.20
C GLU A 131 2.54 -11.47 -22.43
N SER A 132 1.40 -12.16 -22.31
CA SER A 132 0.42 -12.28 -23.42
C SER A 132 -0.60 -11.14 -23.47
N LEU A 133 -0.60 -10.25 -22.48
CA LEU A 133 -1.51 -9.12 -22.39
C LEU A 133 -1.01 -7.90 -23.19
N PRO A 134 -1.86 -6.92 -23.51
CA PRO A 134 -1.47 -5.70 -24.22
C PRO A 134 -0.70 -4.74 -23.31
N LEU A 135 0.55 -5.10 -22.96
CA LEU A 135 1.36 -4.45 -21.93
C LEU A 135 1.71 -2.99 -22.24
N ASP A 136 1.71 -2.60 -23.50
CA ASP A 136 1.92 -1.23 -23.97
C ASP A 136 0.84 -0.24 -23.48
N ARG A 137 -0.36 -0.73 -23.19
CA ARG A 137 -1.48 0.05 -22.66
C ARG A 137 -1.54 0.06 -21.13
N ILE A 138 -0.84 -0.87 -20.46
CA ILE A 138 -0.92 -1.05 -19.02
C ILE A 138 0.04 -0.08 -18.31
N LYS A 139 -0.47 0.66 -17.32
CA LYS A 139 0.29 1.66 -16.54
C LYS A 139 0.57 1.20 -15.13
N LEU A 140 -0.36 0.49 -14.50
CA LEU A 140 -0.26 0.03 -13.11
C LEU A 140 -0.49 -1.48 -13.01
N MET A 141 0.20 -2.10 -12.07
CA MET A 141 -0.07 -3.45 -11.59
C MET A 141 -0.21 -3.44 -10.08
N TRP A 142 -1.40 -3.77 -9.59
CA TRP A 142 -1.65 -3.98 -8.17
C TRP A 142 -1.18 -5.37 -7.76
N VAL A 143 -0.39 -5.44 -6.70
CA VAL A 143 -0.02 -6.68 -6.01
C VAL A 143 -0.24 -6.48 -4.51
N ASN A 144 -0.46 -7.59 -3.79
CA ASN A 144 -0.70 -7.54 -2.35
C ASN A 144 -0.01 -8.74 -1.71
N TYR A 145 1.11 -8.50 -1.03
CA TYR A 145 1.87 -9.53 -0.35
C TYR A 145 2.36 -9.05 1.03
N PRO A 146 2.05 -9.81 2.13
CA PRO A 146 1.23 -11.04 2.16
C PRO A 146 -0.15 -10.84 1.57
N ASN A 147 -0.62 -11.86 0.80
CA ASN A 147 -1.81 -11.72 -0.03
C ASN A 147 -3.12 -11.86 0.79
N MET A 148 -4.08 -11.03 0.49
CA MET A 148 -5.46 -11.17 0.94
C MET A 148 -6.34 -11.57 -0.26
N PRO A 149 -7.09 -12.66 -0.21
CA PRO A 149 -7.47 -13.41 1.00
C PRO A 149 -6.63 -14.65 1.30
N THR A 150 -5.65 -15.02 0.46
CA THR A 150 -5.01 -16.35 0.49
C THR A 150 -3.99 -16.53 1.63
N GLY A 151 -3.44 -15.44 2.18
CA GLY A 151 -2.38 -15.47 3.17
C GLY A 151 -0.98 -15.81 2.60
N ALA A 152 -0.86 -15.96 1.29
CA ALA A 152 0.41 -16.26 0.65
C ALA A 152 1.45 -15.16 0.92
N LYS A 153 2.64 -15.57 1.34
CA LYS A 153 3.74 -14.66 1.67
C LYS A 153 4.54 -14.31 0.42
N ALA A 154 5.17 -13.14 0.42
CA ALA A 154 6.14 -12.79 -0.58
C ALA A 154 7.45 -13.58 -0.42
N SER A 155 8.22 -13.63 -1.50
CA SER A 155 9.65 -13.94 -1.47
C SER A 155 10.43 -12.83 -2.17
N MET A 156 11.72 -12.71 -1.84
CA MET A 156 12.59 -11.76 -2.56
C MET A 156 12.71 -12.11 -4.05
N GLU A 157 12.60 -13.41 -4.39
CA GLU A 157 12.57 -13.86 -5.78
C GLU A 157 11.34 -13.32 -6.51
N LEU A 158 10.15 -13.44 -5.90
CA LEU A 158 8.91 -12.90 -6.47
C LEU A 158 9.01 -11.39 -6.64
N PHE A 159 9.45 -10.66 -5.60
CA PHE A 159 9.61 -9.21 -5.69
C PHE A 159 10.62 -8.79 -6.76
N THR A 160 11.71 -9.53 -6.92
CA THR A 160 12.68 -9.28 -8.00
C THR A 160 12.03 -9.46 -9.38
N LYS A 161 11.28 -10.55 -9.60
CA LYS A 161 10.54 -10.78 -10.86
C LYS A 161 9.53 -9.68 -11.15
N LEU A 162 8.80 -9.20 -10.14
CA LEU A 162 7.84 -8.09 -10.29
C LEU A 162 8.53 -6.78 -10.66
N VAL A 163 9.64 -6.46 -10.00
CA VAL A 163 10.44 -5.26 -10.30
C VAL A 163 11.00 -5.32 -11.72
N ASP A 164 11.54 -6.47 -12.13
CA ASP A 164 12.08 -6.66 -13.48
C ASP A 164 10.97 -6.59 -14.55
N PHE A 165 9.81 -7.16 -14.28
CA PHE A 165 8.63 -7.04 -15.14
C PHE A 165 8.20 -5.58 -15.29
N GLY A 166 8.05 -4.87 -14.16
CA GLY A 166 7.70 -3.44 -14.18
C GLY A 166 8.69 -2.60 -14.98
N LYS A 167 10.00 -2.83 -14.80
CA LYS A 167 11.06 -2.12 -15.55
C LYS A 167 11.03 -2.41 -17.05
N ARG A 168 10.86 -3.68 -17.44
CA ARG A 168 10.86 -4.08 -18.87
C ARG A 168 9.69 -3.48 -19.64
N HIS A 169 8.53 -3.36 -18.99
CA HIS A 169 7.29 -2.92 -19.65
C HIS A 169 6.88 -1.50 -19.27
N ASN A 170 7.68 -0.80 -18.43
CA ASN A 170 7.35 0.52 -17.91
C ASN A 170 6.00 0.55 -17.18
N ILE A 171 5.71 -0.51 -16.40
CA ILE A 171 4.49 -0.67 -15.59
C ILE A 171 4.83 -0.44 -14.13
N ILE A 172 4.15 0.51 -13.49
CA ILE A 172 4.34 0.79 -12.07
C ILE A 172 3.76 -0.36 -11.25
N ILE A 173 4.59 -0.98 -10.39
CA ILE A 173 4.16 -2.04 -9.48
C ILE A 173 3.77 -1.40 -8.14
N VAL A 174 2.54 -1.61 -7.71
CA VAL A 174 2.05 -1.13 -6.41
C VAL A 174 1.82 -2.30 -5.48
N ASN A 175 2.67 -2.43 -4.46
CA ASN A 175 2.50 -3.46 -3.43
C ASN A 175 1.74 -2.90 -2.22
N ASP A 176 0.54 -3.42 -1.99
CA ASP A 176 -0.24 -3.15 -0.77
C ASP A 176 0.17 -4.14 0.31
N ASN A 177 0.87 -3.65 1.36
CA ASN A 177 1.58 -4.47 2.34
C ASN A 177 1.06 -4.28 3.80
N PRO A 178 -0.26 -4.31 4.08
CA PRO A 178 -0.77 -4.11 5.43
C PRO A 178 -0.60 -5.33 6.35
N TYR A 179 -0.32 -6.50 5.78
CA TYR A 179 -0.29 -7.78 6.50
C TYR A 179 1.13 -8.29 6.81
N SER A 180 2.15 -7.46 6.60
CA SER A 180 3.56 -7.84 6.69
C SER A 180 3.94 -8.50 8.01
N PHE A 181 3.27 -8.11 9.11
CA PHE A 181 3.55 -8.60 10.47
C PHE A 181 2.50 -9.59 10.99
N ILE A 182 1.52 -9.97 10.18
CA ILE A 182 0.47 -10.89 10.61
C ILE A 182 0.93 -12.33 10.37
N LEU A 183 1.13 -13.09 11.46
CA LEU A 183 1.61 -14.48 11.44
C LEU A 183 2.84 -14.66 10.52
N ASN A 184 3.75 -13.69 10.56
CA ASN A 184 4.90 -13.63 9.68
C ASN A 184 6.14 -13.12 10.43
N ASP A 185 7.10 -14.02 10.66
CA ASP A 185 8.34 -13.72 11.38
C ASP A 185 9.41 -13.09 10.48
N ASN A 186 9.18 -13.06 9.17
CA ASN A 186 10.11 -12.51 8.19
C ASN A 186 9.40 -11.49 7.29
N PRO A 187 9.09 -10.29 7.79
CA PRO A 187 8.45 -9.24 7.00
C PRO A 187 9.35 -8.78 5.86
N MET A 188 8.77 -8.58 4.68
CA MET A 188 9.50 -8.18 3.47
C MET A 188 8.85 -6.96 2.83
N SER A 189 9.67 -6.17 2.15
CA SER A 189 9.25 -5.01 1.35
C SER A 189 9.74 -5.17 -0.09
N ILE A 190 8.90 -4.84 -1.07
CA ILE A 190 9.33 -4.78 -2.47
C ILE A 190 10.40 -3.71 -2.68
N LEU A 191 10.43 -2.68 -1.83
CA LEU A 191 11.42 -1.61 -1.87
C LEU A 191 12.83 -2.06 -1.44
N ALA A 192 12.97 -3.26 -0.87
CA ALA A 192 14.26 -3.88 -0.57
C ALA A 192 14.96 -4.43 -1.84
N VAL A 193 14.23 -4.61 -2.94
CA VAL A 193 14.84 -5.02 -4.22
C VAL A 193 15.65 -3.87 -4.81
N PRO A 194 16.91 -4.09 -5.19
CA PRO A 194 17.75 -3.02 -5.77
C PRO A 194 17.10 -2.35 -6.98
N GLY A 195 17.03 -1.02 -6.94
CA GLY A 195 16.45 -0.20 -8.01
C GLY A 195 14.92 -0.28 -8.14
N SER A 196 14.22 -0.88 -7.18
CA SER A 196 12.75 -0.95 -7.14
C SER A 196 12.08 0.41 -7.05
N LYS A 197 12.65 1.36 -6.31
CA LYS A 197 12.08 2.72 -6.15
C LYS A 197 11.81 3.43 -7.47
N GLY A 198 12.54 3.10 -8.55
CA GLY A 198 12.32 3.69 -9.87
C GLY A 198 11.00 3.30 -10.52
N ILE A 199 10.36 2.20 -10.07
CA ILE A 199 9.16 1.63 -10.70
C ILE A 199 8.13 1.13 -9.70
N CYS A 200 8.43 1.11 -8.40
CA CYS A 200 7.53 0.57 -7.39
C CYS A 200 7.03 1.63 -6.43
N ILE A 201 5.78 1.44 -5.99
CA ILE A 201 5.16 2.10 -4.85
C ILE A 201 4.81 1.01 -3.84
N GLU A 202 5.11 1.23 -2.57
CA GLU A 202 4.61 0.34 -1.52
C GLU A 202 3.71 1.10 -0.57
N MET A 203 2.54 0.53 -0.28
CA MET A 203 1.64 1.03 0.77
C MET A 203 1.76 0.17 2.02
N ASN A 204 1.64 0.80 3.18
CA ASN A 204 1.59 0.10 4.45
C ASN A 204 0.53 0.75 5.37
N SER A 205 0.14 0.02 6.41
CA SER A 205 -0.95 0.45 7.30
C SER A 205 -0.73 -0.04 8.72
N LEU A 206 -1.06 0.79 9.70
CA LEU A 206 -1.10 0.41 11.10
C LEU A 206 -2.41 -0.31 11.47
N SER A 207 -3.37 -0.39 10.55
CA SER A 207 -4.70 -0.97 10.79
C SER A 207 -4.64 -2.42 11.26
N LYS A 208 -3.70 -3.22 10.75
CA LYS A 208 -3.60 -4.65 11.04
C LYS A 208 -2.50 -4.93 12.05
N SER A 209 -1.28 -4.49 11.77
CA SER A 209 -0.10 -4.74 12.58
C SER A 209 -0.14 -4.12 13.99
N HIS A 210 -0.88 -3.03 14.18
CA HIS A 210 -0.94 -2.27 15.43
C HIS A 210 -2.34 -2.21 16.04
N ASN A 211 -3.30 -2.99 15.53
CA ASN A 211 -4.71 -2.96 15.97
C ASN A 211 -5.36 -1.56 15.87
N MET A 212 -4.94 -0.76 14.89
CA MET A 212 -5.32 0.65 14.76
C MET A 212 -6.26 0.87 13.56
N SER A 213 -7.13 -0.08 13.23
CA SER A 213 -7.99 0.01 12.04
C SER A 213 -8.92 1.23 12.05
N GLY A 214 -9.42 1.62 13.22
CA GLY A 214 -10.28 2.80 13.40
C GLY A 214 -9.52 4.13 13.39
N TRP A 215 -8.19 4.11 13.60
CA TRP A 215 -7.38 5.32 13.69
C TRP A 215 -7.02 5.92 12.33
N ARG A 216 -7.19 5.15 11.28
CA ARG A 216 -6.98 5.58 9.90
C ARG A 216 -5.55 6.07 9.64
N ILE A 217 -4.54 5.28 10.00
CA ILE A 217 -3.12 5.61 9.80
C ILE A 217 -2.50 4.61 8.84
N GLY A 218 -1.97 5.11 7.75
CA GLY A 218 -1.19 4.37 6.77
C GLY A 218 -0.16 5.28 6.11
N MET A 219 0.54 4.74 5.15
CA MET A 219 1.52 5.48 4.36
C MET A 219 1.72 4.82 2.99
N LEU A 220 2.30 5.58 2.07
CA LEU A 220 2.95 5.03 0.90
C LEU A 220 4.39 5.53 0.82
N ALA A 221 5.24 4.71 0.23
CA ALA A 221 6.64 5.02 -0.02
C ALA A 221 7.03 4.73 -1.46
N SER A 222 7.84 5.59 -2.05
CA SER A 222 8.37 5.46 -3.40
C SER A 222 9.50 6.48 -3.63
N ASN A 223 9.91 6.65 -4.89
CA ASN A 223 10.82 7.74 -5.26
C ASN A 223 10.16 9.12 -5.10
N PRO A 224 10.95 10.20 -4.99
CA PRO A 224 10.44 11.56 -4.77
C PRO A 224 9.47 12.04 -5.85
N GLN A 225 9.66 11.66 -7.11
CA GLN A 225 8.80 12.09 -8.21
C GLN A 225 7.39 11.50 -8.11
N PHE A 226 7.28 10.20 -7.77
CA PHE A 226 5.98 9.55 -7.59
C PHE A 226 5.25 10.12 -6.37
N ILE A 227 5.98 10.36 -5.27
CA ILE A 227 5.43 11.02 -4.08
C ILE A 227 4.87 12.40 -4.43
N GLU A 228 5.60 13.20 -5.19
CA GLU A 228 5.15 14.54 -5.62
C GLU A 228 3.85 14.47 -6.44
N TRP A 229 3.75 13.55 -7.40
CA TRP A 229 2.54 13.40 -8.22
C TRP A 229 1.33 12.95 -7.40
N ILE A 230 1.53 11.98 -6.51
CA ILE A 230 0.47 11.52 -5.60
C ILE A 230 0.03 12.63 -4.64
N LEU A 231 0.98 13.40 -4.10
CA LEU A 231 0.68 14.53 -3.22
C LEU A 231 -0.14 15.62 -3.93
N LYS A 232 0.12 15.89 -5.22
CA LYS A 232 -0.71 16.81 -6.02
C LYS A 232 -2.17 16.37 -6.07
N VAL A 233 -2.45 15.07 -6.19
CA VAL A 233 -3.82 14.55 -6.12
C VAL A 233 -4.36 14.66 -4.70
N LYS A 234 -3.63 14.15 -3.71
CA LYS A 234 -4.06 14.12 -2.31
C LYS A 234 -4.42 15.51 -1.78
N SER A 235 -3.60 16.52 -2.04
CA SER A 235 -3.80 17.88 -1.55
C SER A 235 -5.07 18.58 -2.07
N ASN A 236 -5.71 18.03 -3.09
CA ASN A 236 -7.00 18.49 -3.61
C ASN A 236 -8.21 17.69 -3.06
N ILE A 237 -7.95 16.64 -2.26
CA ILE A 237 -9.00 15.74 -1.74
C ILE A 237 -9.16 15.91 -0.23
N ASP A 238 -8.07 16.09 0.51
CA ASP A 238 -8.07 16.28 1.95
C ASP A 238 -7.11 17.39 2.40
N SER A 239 -7.24 17.81 3.65
CA SER A 239 -6.45 18.90 4.24
C SER A 239 -5.39 18.40 5.24
N GLY A 240 -4.90 17.21 5.04
CA GLY A 240 -3.97 16.55 5.94
C GLY A 240 -4.68 15.68 6.98
N MET A 241 -3.91 14.98 7.78
CA MET A 241 -4.42 14.05 8.78
C MET A 241 -4.04 14.49 10.20
N PHE A 242 -4.90 14.11 11.15
CA PHE A 242 -4.68 14.32 12.58
C PHE A 242 -3.54 13.43 13.10
#